data_7fadda91a26716f7f183f731a7378d4c
#
_entry.id   7fadda91a26716f7f183f731a7378d4c
#
_cell.length_a   1.000
_cell.length_b   1.000
_cell.length_c   1.000
_cell.angle_alpha   90.00
_cell.angle_beta   90.00
_cell.angle_gamma   90.00
#
_symmetry.space_group_name_H-M   'P 1'
#
loop_
_entity.id
_entity.type
_entity.pdbx_description
1 polymer ?
#
loop_
_entity_poly.entity_id
_entity_poly.type
_entity_poly.pdbx_seq_one_letter_code
_entity_poly.pdbx_strand_id
1 'polypeptide(L)'
;MACFRTMPVEITPDISLPDQDLVWSFVRASGPGGQNVNKVATAAQLRFDLAGTESLQPAVKERLRSLAGRRVTEDGSLLIVARNQRTQEGNRREALERLTDLIRRALVAPTARKATRPTRASRERRLDGKTKRRRTKQMRSKVSWDD
;
A
#
# COMPACT_ATOMS: atom_id res chain seq x y z
N MET A 1 33.07 -10.73 6.82
CA MET A 1 31.62 -10.74 6.68
C MET A 1 30.99 -10.69 8.07
N ALA A 2 30.55 -9.52 8.52
CA ALA A 2 29.97 -9.36 9.84
C ALA A 2 28.51 -9.85 9.78
N CYS A 3 28.24 -11.04 10.31
CA CYS A 3 26.88 -11.49 10.62
C CYS A 3 26.32 -10.61 11.74
N PHE A 4 25.64 -9.55 11.38
CA PHE A 4 24.77 -8.87 12.33
C PHE A 4 23.66 -9.84 12.68
N ARG A 5 23.78 -10.51 13.81
CA ARG A 5 22.66 -11.21 14.45
C ARG A 5 21.59 -10.16 14.78
N THR A 6 20.65 -9.99 13.88
CA THR A 6 19.55 -9.08 14.09
C THR A 6 18.56 -9.80 14.99
N MET A 7 18.16 -9.19 16.10
CA MET A 7 17.13 -9.75 17.00
C MET A 7 15.79 -9.80 16.26
N PRO A 8 14.90 -10.75 16.56
CA PRO A 8 13.58 -10.81 15.95
C PRO A 8 12.86 -9.48 16.18
N VAL A 9 12.16 -9.01 15.15
CA VAL A 9 11.42 -7.76 15.20
C VAL A 9 10.09 -8.01 15.89
N GLU A 10 9.92 -7.52 17.11
CA GLU A 10 8.67 -7.60 17.85
C GLU A 10 7.64 -6.62 17.28
N ILE A 11 6.50 -7.13 16.83
CA ILE A 11 5.39 -6.32 16.32
C ILE A 11 4.35 -6.09 17.42
N THR A 12 4.02 -7.17 18.13
CA THR A 12 3.17 -7.23 19.32
C THR A 12 3.76 -8.27 20.27
N PRO A 13 3.33 -8.32 21.54
CA PRO A 13 3.82 -9.34 22.47
C PRO A 13 3.69 -10.79 21.97
N ASP A 14 2.71 -11.04 21.10
CA ASP A 14 2.40 -12.37 20.59
C ASP A 14 2.99 -12.63 19.17
N ILE A 15 3.50 -11.60 18.50
CA ILE A 15 3.97 -11.70 17.10
C ILE A 15 5.35 -11.10 16.97
N SER A 16 6.32 -11.93 16.62
CA SER A 16 7.66 -11.54 16.26
C SER A 16 8.00 -12.04 14.85
N LEU A 17 8.71 -11.23 14.10
CA LEU A 17 9.20 -11.60 12.77
C LEU A 17 10.64 -12.10 12.89
N PRO A 18 10.94 -13.29 12.41
CA PRO A 18 12.30 -13.78 12.37
C PRO A 18 13.10 -13.01 11.31
N ASP A 19 14.40 -12.86 11.56
CA ASP A 19 15.31 -12.12 10.67
C ASP A 19 15.42 -12.74 9.28
N GLN A 20 15.22 -14.05 9.16
CA GLN A 20 15.23 -14.77 7.89
C GLN A 20 14.16 -14.30 6.90
N ASP A 21 13.03 -13.77 7.39
CA ASP A 21 11.95 -13.25 6.56
C ASP A 21 12.21 -11.82 6.08
N LEU A 22 13.31 -11.20 6.55
CA LEU A 22 13.67 -9.81 6.30
C LEU A 22 14.97 -9.71 5.52
N VAL A 23 14.88 -9.32 4.26
CA VAL A 23 16.06 -9.11 3.41
C VAL A 23 16.32 -7.62 3.25
N TRP A 24 17.52 -7.19 3.59
CA TRP A 24 17.96 -5.81 3.51
C TRP A 24 18.80 -5.55 2.29
N SER A 25 18.52 -4.47 1.59
CA SER A 25 19.41 -3.91 0.58
C SER A 25 19.51 -2.38 0.75
N PHE A 26 20.68 -1.84 0.38
CA PHE A 26 20.92 -0.41 0.45
C PHE A 26 21.19 0.11 -0.94
N VAL A 27 20.42 1.11 -1.35
CA VAL A 27 20.52 1.70 -2.67
C VAL A 27 20.86 3.20 -2.56
N ARG A 28 21.42 3.74 -3.63
CA ARG A 28 21.65 5.19 -3.69
C ARG A 28 20.31 5.91 -3.74
N ALA A 29 20.12 6.90 -2.88
CA ALA A 29 18.93 7.73 -2.94
C ALA A 29 19.00 8.60 -4.19
N SER A 30 18.04 8.47 -5.10
CA SER A 30 17.85 9.40 -6.20
C SER A 30 17.02 10.59 -5.71
N GLY A 31 17.53 11.82 -5.82
CA GLY A 31 16.79 13.02 -5.45
C GLY A 31 17.61 14.29 -5.69
N PRO A 32 16.97 15.48 -5.74
CA PRO A 32 17.67 16.75 -5.78
C PRO A 32 18.37 16.99 -4.45
N GLY A 33 19.63 16.60 -4.36
CA GLY A 33 20.47 16.76 -3.17
C GLY A 33 21.92 16.98 -3.56
N GLY A 34 22.71 17.58 -2.65
CA GLY A 34 24.12 17.89 -2.89
C GLY A 34 24.98 16.63 -3.13
N GLN A 35 26.27 16.83 -3.39
CA GLN A 35 27.22 15.78 -3.83
C GLN A 35 27.27 14.52 -2.96
N ASN A 36 26.89 14.58 -1.68
CA ASN A 36 26.88 13.44 -0.77
C ASN A 36 25.73 12.44 -1.04
N VAL A 37 24.59 12.89 -1.57
CA VAL A 37 23.43 12.03 -1.86
C VAL A 37 23.74 11.02 -2.97
N ASN A 38 24.62 11.40 -3.90
CA ASN A 38 24.98 10.56 -5.04
C ASN A 38 26.15 9.58 -4.74
N LYS A 39 26.89 9.79 -3.63
CA LYS A 39 28.06 8.98 -3.29
C LYS A 39 27.77 7.88 -2.27
N VAL A 40 26.75 8.01 -1.45
CA VAL A 40 26.49 7.07 -0.34
C VAL A 40 25.11 6.40 -0.54
N ALA A 41 25.07 5.07 -0.49
CA ALA A 41 23.84 4.28 -0.55
C ALA A 41 23.12 4.33 0.79
N THR A 42 22.44 5.43 1.08
CA THR A 42 21.75 5.65 2.37
C THR A 42 20.31 5.16 2.38
N ALA A 43 19.66 5.01 1.23
CA ALA A 43 18.30 4.52 1.17
C ALA A 43 18.25 3.03 1.53
N ALA A 44 17.42 2.70 2.53
CA ALA A 44 17.19 1.34 2.96
C ALA A 44 15.98 0.76 2.23
N GLN A 45 16.14 -0.42 1.68
CA GLN A 45 15.12 -1.20 1.04
C GLN A 45 14.94 -2.49 1.84
N LEU A 46 13.78 -2.66 2.42
CA LEU A 46 13.39 -3.84 3.18
C LEU A 46 12.45 -4.69 2.34
N ARG A 47 12.81 -5.94 2.14
CA ARG A 47 11.97 -6.95 1.50
C ARG A 47 11.55 -7.94 2.58
N PHE A 48 10.25 -8.05 2.81
CA PHE A 48 9.64 -8.99 3.75
C PHE A 48 8.94 -10.10 2.98
N ASP A 49 9.30 -11.35 3.28
CA ASP A 49 8.64 -12.52 2.67
C ASP A 49 7.25 -12.75 3.28
N LEU A 50 6.25 -12.10 2.70
CA LEU A 50 4.86 -12.21 3.14
C LEU A 50 4.26 -13.58 2.79
N ALA A 51 4.71 -14.21 1.72
CA ALA A 51 4.19 -15.50 1.29
C ALA A 51 4.70 -16.62 2.19
N GLY A 52 6.02 -16.66 2.42
CA GLY A 52 6.70 -17.74 3.15
C GLY A 52 6.63 -17.64 4.67
N THR A 53 6.44 -16.44 5.24
CA THR A 53 6.45 -16.28 6.70
C THR A 53 5.40 -17.15 7.40
N GLU A 54 5.78 -17.82 8.49
CA GLU A 54 4.85 -18.56 9.35
C GLU A 54 4.34 -17.72 10.54
N SER A 55 4.94 -16.55 10.77
CA SER A 55 4.61 -15.68 11.90
C SER A 55 3.23 -15.02 11.80
N LEU A 56 2.61 -15.03 10.61
CA LEU A 56 1.32 -14.38 10.37
C LEU A 56 0.26 -15.39 9.91
N GLN A 57 -0.92 -15.29 10.49
CA GLN A 57 -2.07 -16.09 10.07
C GLN A 57 -2.49 -15.76 8.62
N PRO A 58 -3.04 -16.72 7.84
CA PRO A 58 -3.45 -16.50 6.45
C PRO A 58 -4.39 -15.31 6.26
N ALA A 59 -5.35 -15.13 7.17
CA ALA A 59 -6.28 -14.00 7.14
C ALA A 59 -5.58 -12.64 7.34
N VAL A 60 -4.49 -12.60 8.12
CA VAL A 60 -3.67 -11.38 8.31
C VAL A 60 -2.84 -11.12 7.06
N LYS A 61 -2.25 -12.16 6.45
CA LYS A 61 -1.49 -12.05 5.20
C LYS A 61 -2.34 -11.45 4.08
N GLU A 62 -3.58 -11.90 3.89
CA GLU A 62 -4.48 -11.36 2.89
C GLU A 62 -4.84 -9.88 3.14
N ARG A 63 -5.11 -9.52 4.40
CA ARG A 63 -5.35 -8.12 4.76
C ARG A 63 -4.10 -7.26 4.54
N LEU A 64 -2.93 -7.77 4.90
CA LEU A 64 -1.67 -7.07 4.70
C LEU A 64 -1.37 -6.88 3.20
N ARG A 65 -1.62 -7.90 2.37
CA ARG A 65 -1.52 -7.79 0.90
C ARG A 65 -2.43 -6.70 0.36
N SER A 66 -3.67 -6.65 0.81
CA SER A 66 -4.65 -5.63 0.43
C SER A 66 -4.23 -4.21 0.87
N LEU A 67 -3.70 -4.05 2.10
CA LEU A 67 -3.23 -2.77 2.63
C LEU A 67 -1.94 -2.29 1.95
N ALA A 68 -1.06 -3.21 1.61
CA ALA A 68 0.22 -2.91 0.97
C ALA A 68 0.05 -2.54 -0.52
N GLY A 69 -0.95 -3.10 -1.20
CA GLY A 69 -1.27 -2.83 -2.60
C GLY A 69 -0.07 -3.06 -3.52
N ARG A 70 0.35 -2.03 -4.27
CA ARG A 70 1.45 -2.10 -5.24
C ARG A 70 2.84 -2.37 -4.64
N ARG A 71 2.99 -2.37 -3.33
CA ARG A 71 4.25 -2.70 -2.66
C ARG A 71 4.49 -4.20 -2.57
N VAL A 72 3.49 -5.01 -2.83
CA VAL A 72 3.63 -6.46 -2.93
C VAL A 72 4.10 -6.80 -4.32
N THR A 73 5.24 -7.49 -4.41
CA THR A 73 5.81 -7.98 -5.66
C THR A 73 5.07 -9.23 -6.14
N GLU A 74 5.30 -9.61 -7.39
CA GLU A 74 4.69 -10.82 -7.99
C GLU A 74 5.08 -12.11 -7.22
N ASP A 75 6.29 -12.12 -6.63
CA ASP A 75 6.76 -13.25 -5.79
C ASP A 75 6.04 -13.33 -4.43
N GLY A 76 5.14 -12.40 -4.12
CA GLY A 76 4.45 -12.33 -2.83
C GLY A 76 5.27 -11.71 -1.70
N SER A 77 6.38 -11.03 -1.99
CA SER A 77 7.17 -10.29 -1.00
C SER A 77 6.69 -8.84 -0.89
N LEU A 78 6.72 -8.27 0.30
CA LEU A 78 6.41 -6.86 0.55
C LEU A 78 7.68 -6.02 0.52
N LEU A 79 7.72 -5.02 -0.35
CA LEU A 79 8.86 -4.12 -0.52
C LEU A 79 8.58 -2.76 0.14
N ILE A 80 9.46 -2.35 1.06
CA ILE A 80 9.40 -1.07 1.74
C ILE A 80 10.69 -0.31 1.51
N VAL A 81 10.60 0.91 1.00
CA VAL A 81 11.75 1.79 0.77
C VAL A 81 11.68 2.98 1.72
N ALA A 82 12.75 3.21 2.49
CA ALA A 82 12.93 4.37 3.34
C ALA A 82 14.17 5.16 2.88
N ARG A 83 13.99 6.48 2.69
CA ARG A 83 15.04 7.38 2.19
C ARG A 83 14.97 8.78 2.79
N ASN A 84 14.17 8.96 3.85
CA ASN A 84 13.94 10.29 4.42
C ASN A 84 15.04 10.71 5.41
N GLN A 85 15.75 9.73 5.96
CA GLN A 85 16.81 9.97 6.93
C GLN A 85 18.17 10.15 6.24
N ARG A 86 19.07 10.91 6.89
CA ARG A 86 20.43 11.16 6.39
C ARG A 86 21.34 9.93 6.53
N THR A 87 21.02 9.02 7.43
CA THR A 87 21.84 7.84 7.76
C THR A 87 21.15 6.55 7.31
N GLN A 88 21.94 5.55 6.96
CA GLN A 88 21.48 4.21 6.65
C GLN A 88 20.66 3.61 7.80
N GLU A 89 21.19 3.76 9.02
CA GLU A 89 20.54 3.23 10.22
C GLU A 89 19.18 3.91 10.49
N GLY A 90 19.09 5.22 10.30
CA GLY A 90 17.84 5.96 10.39
C GLY A 90 16.81 5.47 9.38
N ASN A 91 17.21 5.25 8.12
CA ASN A 91 16.32 4.71 7.09
C ASN A 91 15.94 3.24 7.37
N ARG A 92 16.86 2.43 7.93
CA ARG A 92 16.54 1.06 8.36
C ARG A 92 15.45 1.06 9.44
N ARG A 93 15.59 1.90 10.46
CA ARG A 93 14.58 2.06 11.52
C ARG A 93 13.24 2.50 10.96
N GLU A 94 13.23 3.50 10.10
CA GLU A 94 12.00 3.98 9.43
C GLU A 94 11.32 2.88 8.59
N ALA A 95 12.09 2.05 7.88
CA ALA A 95 11.53 0.94 7.13
C ALA A 95 10.88 -0.11 8.04
N LEU A 96 11.51 -0.43 9.19
CA LEU A 96 10.91 -1.32 10.20
C LEU A 96 9.65 -0.75 10.81
N GLU A 97 9.63 0.52 11.16
CA GLU A 97 8.44 1.20 11.68
C GLU A 97 7.28 1.11 10.70
N ARG A 98 7.53 1.38 9.41
CA ARG A 98 6.52 1.26 8.35
C ARG A 98 5.98 -0.17 8.20
N LEU A 99 6.86 -1.17 8.29
CA LEU A 99 6.45 -2.59 8.26
C LEU A 99 5.58 -2.91 9.47
N THR A 100 6.03 -2.53 10.66
CA THR A 100 5.31 -2.74 11.91
C THR A 100 3.92 -2.12 11.89
N ASP A 101 3.79 -0.88 11.43
CA ASP A 101 2.51 -0.19 11.32
C ASP A 101 1.56 -0.87 10.32
N LEU A 102 2.07 -1.33 9.18
CA LEU A 102 1.27 -2.07 8.21
C LEU A 102 0.75 -3.38 8.80
N ILE A 103 1.59 -4.13 9.52
CA ILE A 103 1.19 -5.40 10.16
C ILE A 103 0.18 -5.12 11.28
N ARG A 104 0.42 -4.14 12.15
CA ARG A 104 -0.53 -3.76 13.21
C ARG A 104 -1.90 -3.40 12.64
N ARG A 105 -1.96 -2.67 11.54
CA ARG A 105 -3.21 -2.37 10.84
C ARG A 105 -3.86 -3.61 10.24
N ALA A 106 -3.09 -4.57 9.75
CA ALA A 106 -3.60 -5.81 9.20
C ALA A 106 -4.15 -6.76 10.28
N LEU A 107 -3.67 -6.68 11.52
CA LEU A 107 -4.17 -7.46 12.66
C LEU A 107 -5.61 -7.06 13.01
N VAL A 108 -5.97 -5.80 12.82
CA VAL A 108 -7.35 -5.33 13.07
C VAL A 108 -8.25 -5.78 11.93
N ALA A 109 -9.23 -6.63 12.23
CA ALA A 109 -10.22 -7.05 11.24
C ALA A 109 -11.14 -5.87 10.89
N PRO A 110 -11.35 -5.56 9.59
CA PRO A 110 -12.26 -4.50 9.20
C PRO A 110 -13.70 -4.86 9.55
N THR A 111 -14.46 -3.89 10.04
CA THR A 111 -15.91 -4.06 10.26
C THR A 111 -16.61 -4.31 8.92
N ALA A 112 -17.43 -5.35 8.86
CA ALA A 112 -18.20 -5.68 7.67
C ALA A 112 -19.12 -4.50 7.28
N ARG A 113 -18.95 -3.99 6.05
CA ARG A 113 -19.82 -2.95 5.52
C ARG A 113 -21.19 -3.52 5.21
N LYS A 114 -22.23 -3.00 5.90
CA LYS A 114 -23.61 -3.27 5.53
C LYS A 114 -23.95 -2.47 4.27
N ALA A 115 -24.52 -3.15 3.27
CA ALA A 115 -25.00 -2.49 2.07
C ALA A 115 -26.12 -1.49 2.41
N THR A 116 -25.93 -0.24 2.01
CA THR A 116 -26.95 0.81 2.19
C THR A 116 -27.80 0.96 0.93
N ARG A 117 -29.11 1.15 1.10
CA ARG A 117 -29.99 1.44 -0.03
C ARG A 117 -29.91 2.94 -0.37
N PRO A 118 -29.97 3.30 -1.66
CA PRO A 118 -30.03 4.70 -2.07
C PRO A 118 -31.24 5.40 -1.47
N THR A 119 -31.06 6.61 -0.98
CA THR A 119 -32.16 7.42 -0.45
C THR A 119 -33.17 7.79 -1.56
N ARG A 120 -34.41 8.11 -1.19
CA ARG A 120 -35.46 8.57 -2.14
C ARG A 120 -34.96 9.77 -2.95
N ALA A 121 -34.41 10.77 -2.29
CA ALA A 121 -33.85 11.96 -2.95
C ALA A 121 -32.70 11.64 -3.94
N SER A 122 -31.89 10.61 -3.67
CA SER A 122 -30.83 10.14 -4.60
C SER A 122 -31.44 9.51 -5.85
N ARG A 123 -32.50 8.73 -5.70
CA ARG A 123 -33.24 8.12 -6.82
C ARG A 123 -33.90 9.19 -7.69
N GLU A 124 -34.57 10.17 -7.09
CA GLU A 124 -35.21 11.30 -7.78
C GLU A 124 -34.18 12.07 -8.59
N ARG A 125 -33.08 12.51 -7.97
CA ARG A 125 -31.98 13.21 -8.69
C ARG A 125 -31.42 12.42 -9.87
N ARG A 126 -31.29 11.09 -9.74
CA ARG A 126 -30.86 10.23 -10.83
C ARG A 126 -31.88 10.18 -11.98
N LEU A 127 -33.16 10.11 -11.66
CA LEU A 127 -34.25 10.11 -12.64
C LEU A 127 -34.34 11.46 -13.38
N ASP A 128 -34.27 12.57 -12.65
CA ASP A 128 -34.22 13.91 -13.22
C ASP A 128 -33.03 14.11 -14.18
N GLY A 129 -31.87 13.64 -13.77
CA GLY A 129 -30.68 13.64 -14.61
C GLY A 129 -30.87 12.81 -15.91
N LYS A 130 -31.51 11.64 -15.81
CA LYS A 130 -31.88 10.83 -16.98
C LYS A 130 -32.86 11.56 -17.90
N THR A 131 -33.91 12.17 -17.34
CA THR A 131 -34.90 12.89 -18.10
C THR A 131 -34.30 14.10 -18.82
N LYS A 132 -33.45 14.88 -18.15
CA LYS A 132 -32.73 16.00 -18.77
C LYS A 132 -31.86 15.53 -19.95
N ARG A 133 -31.07 14.47 -19.76
CA ARG A 133 -30.23 13.90 -20.85
C ARG A 133 -31.09 13.37 -22.02
N ARG A 134 -32.22 12.75 -21.74
CA ARG A 134 -33.16 12.28 -22.76
C ARG A 134 -33.68 13.44 -23.61
N ARG A 135 -34.15 14.54 -22.98
CA ARG A 135 -34.59 15.75 -23.67
C ARG A 135 -33.50 16.34 -24.55
N THR A 136 -32.26 16.45 -24.01
CA THR A 136 -31.15 16.96 -24.80
C THR A 136 -30.84 16.07 -26.01
N LYS A 137 -30.92 14.74 -25.87
CA LYS A 137 -30.73 13.82 -27.00
C LYS A 137 -31.85 13.95 -28.03
N GLN A 138 -33.10 14.09 -27.59
CA GLN A 138 -34.23 14.27 -28.50
C GLN A 138 -34.14 15.57 -29.30
N MET A 139 -33.67 16.66 -28.69
CA MET A 139 -33.42 17.91 -29.39
C MET A 139 -32.27 17.88 -30.41
N ARG A 140 -31.33 16.93 -30.22
CA ARG A 140 -30.21 16.71 -31.17
C ARG A 140 -30.55 15.79 -32.35
N SER A 141 -31.61 14.98 -32.25
CA SER A 141 -32.03 14.06 -33.29
C SER A 141 -33.03 14.77 -34.19
N LYS A 142 -32.63 14.97 -35.47
CA LYS A 142 -33.33 15.47 -36.62
C LYS A 142 -33.06 16.95 -36.93
N VAL A 143 -32.01 17.20 -37.63
CA VAL A 143 -32.04 18.06 -38.82
C VAL A 143 -32.30 17.08 -39.97
N SER A 144 -33.52 16.94 -40.44
CA SER A 144 -33.79 16.39 -41.77
C SER A 144 -33.32 17.43 -42.78
N TRP A 145 -32.31 17.11 -43.53
CA TRP A 145 -31.96 17.83 -44.75
C TRP A 145 -32.94 17.31 -45.82
N ASP A 146 -34.12 17.91 -45.89
CA ASP A 146 -34.98 17.75 -47.04
C ASP A 146 -34.58 18.81 -48.04
N ASP A 147 -33.89 18.38 -49.15
CA ASP A 147 -33.74 19.13 -50.38
C ASP A 147 -35.06 19.20 -51.13
#